data_adce0fb585c703d1f94473e2b40c8ef6
#
_entry.id   adce0fb585c703d1f94473e2b40c8ef6
#
_cell.length_a   1.000
_cell.length_b   1.000
_cell.length_c   1.000
_cell.angle_alpha   90.00
_cell.angle_beta   90.00
_cell.angle_gamma   90.00
#
_symmetry.space_group_name_H-M   'P 1'
#
loop_
_entity.id
_entity.type
_entity.pdbx_description
1 polymer ?
#
loop_
_entity_poly.entity_id
_entity_poly.type
_entity_poly.pdbx_seq_one_letter_code
_entity_poly.pdbx_strand_id
1 'polypeptide(L)'
;MHALGGNVWMAQVDGPASGVMMIPIPRPGGIYQGVEGVARALAVADIEDVVITATEGQLLVPLPEGSSYLGFIFARGQTPEAVELALRRSHAELGFHLAAALETFRPSI
;
A
#
# COMPACT_ATOMS: atom_id res chain seq x y z
N MET A 1 19.43 3.44 1.21
CA MET A 1 18.03 3.18 0.85
C MET A 1 17.75 3.74 -0.53
N HIS A 2 17.08 2.99 -1.37
CA HIS A 2 16.73 3.44 -2.70
C HIS A 2 15.38 2.85 -3.09
N ALA A 3 14.73 3.50 -4.04
CA ALA A 3 13.39 3.11 -4.46
C ALA A 3 13.45 2.03 -5.52
N LEU A 4 12.52 1.08 -5.43
CA LEU A 4 12.32 0.04 -6.43
C LEU A 4 10.87 0.13 -6.87
N GLY A 5 10.65 0.41 -8.16
CA GLY A 5 9.30 0.47 -8.69
C GLY A 5 8.45 1.60 -8.12
N GLY A 6 9.05 2.71 -7.78
CA GLY A 6 8.34 3.92 -7.42
C GLY A 6 7.83 4.00 -5.99
N ASN A 7 7.27 2.93 -5.47
CA ASN A 7 6.65 2.95 -4.14
C ASN A 7 7.25 1.94 -3.16
N VAL A 8 8.33 1.28 -3.55
CA VAL A 8 9.02 0.32 -2.70
C VAL A 8 10.41 0.85 -2.39
N TRP A 9 10.75 0.89 -1.13
CA TRP A 9 12.03 1.40 -0.65
C TRP A 9 12.76 0.30 0.09
N MET A 10 14.06 0.16 -0.20
CA MET A 10 14.90 -0.91 0.34
C MET A 10 16.08 -0.34 1.07
N ALA A 11 16.51 -1.07 2.09
CA ALA A 11 17.76 -0.81 2.80
C ALA A 11 18.45 -2.12 3.07
N GLN A 12 19.76 -2.15 2.88
CA GLN A 12 20.57 -3.31 3.23
C GLN A 12 21.90 -2.82 3.77
N VAL A 13 22.14 -3.11 5.03
CA VAL A 13 23.37 -2.76 5.71
C VAL A 13 23.79 -4.00 6.48
N ASP A 14 24.92 -4.58 6.15
CA ASP A 14 25.50 -5.69 6.89
C ASP A 14 24.47 -6.76 7.28
N GLY A 15 24.07 -7.59 6.36
CA GLY A 15 23.18 -8.70 6.68
C GLY A 15 21.81 -8.56 6.01
N PRO A 16 20.73 -8.81 6.73
CA PRO A 16 19.41 -8.88 6.09
C PRO A 16 18.98 -7.56 5.47
N ALA A 17 18.21 -7.66 4.42
CA ALA A 17 17.60 -6.51 3.79
C ALA A 17 16.27 -6.20 4.47
N SER A 18 15.91 -4.93 4.48
CA SER A 18 14.59 -4.52 4.92
C SER A 18 13.99 -3.58 3.89
N GLY A 19 12.67 -3.51 3.87
CA GLY A 19 12.00 -2.67 2.89
C GLY A 19 10.63 -2.24 3.37
N VAL A 20 10.12 -1.23 2.71
CA VAL A 20 8.78 -0.73 2.96
C VAL A 20 8.10 -0.45 1.62
N MET A 21 6.83 -0.82 1.52
CA MET A 21 6.00 -0.42 0.40
C MET A 21 5.00 0.61 0.89
N MET A 22 4.98 1.75 0.22
CA MET A 22 3.93 2.75 0.43
C MET A 22 2.79 2.36 -0.51
N ILE A 23 1.67 1.94 0.07
CA ILE A 23 0.58 1.37 -0.72
C ILE A 23 -0.10 2.48 -1.51
N PRO A 24 -0.04 2.41 -2.85
CA PRO A 24 -0.61 3.49 -3.66
C PRO A 24 -2.13 3.45 -3.68
N ILE A 25 -2.72 4.59 -3.91
CA ILE A 25 -4.16 4.70 -4.08
C ILE A 25 -4.48 4.27 -5.51
N PRO A 26 -5.34 3.25 -5.70
CA PRO A 26 -5.70 2.83 -7.06
C PRO A 26 -6.51 3.92 -7.77
N ARG A 27 -6.28 4.07 -9.05
CA ARG A 27 -7.02 5.03 -9.84
C ARG A 27 -8.43 4.52 -10.08
N PRO A 28 -9.41 5.40 -10.07
CA PRO A 28 -9.32 6.87 -10.02
C PRO A 28 -9.37 7.44 -8.61
N GLY A 29 -9.15 6.66 -7.58
CA GLY A 29 -9.30 7.09 -6.21
C GLY A 29 -10.74 6.96 -5.78
N GLY A 30 -11.13 7.71 -4.75
CA GLY A 30 -12.48 7.68 -4.26
C GLY A 30 -12.55 7.80 -2.76
N ILE A 31 -13.72 7.48 -2.21
CA ILE A 31 -13.94 7.55 -0.78
C ILE A 31 -13.63 6.19 -0.17
N TYR A 32 -12.70 6.17 0.78
CA TYR A 32 -12.24 4.92 1.39
C TYR A 32 -13.35 4.28 2.22
N GLN A 33 -13.62 3.01 1.96
CA GLN A 33 -14.67 2.28 2.66
C GLN A 33 -14.14 1.13 3.49
N GLY A 34 -12.89 0.74 3.30
CA GLY A 34 -12.30 -0.33 4.09
C GLY A 34 -11.33 -1.16 3.31
N VAL A 35 -10.76 -2.16 3.99
CA VAL A 35 -9.80 -3.08 3.40
C VAL A 35 -10.06 -4.48 3.95
N GLU A 36 -9.85 -5.48 3.12
CA GLU A 36 -9.88 -6.87 3.57
C GLU A 36 -8.57 -7.55 3.20
N GLY A 37 -8.32 -8.68 3.85
CA GLY A 37 -7.11 -9.46 3.58
C GLY A 37 -5.91 -9.07 4.40
N VAL A 38 -6.05 -8.20 5.41
CA VAL A 38 -4.91 -7.77 6.22
C VAL A 38 -4.27 -8.96 6.93
N ALA A 39 -5.06 -9.90 7.45
CA ALA A 39 -4.50 -11.07 8.13
C ALA A 39 -3.68 -11.92 7.16
N ARG A 40 -4.17 -12.09 5.93
CA ARG A 40 -3.44 -12.85 4.92
C ARG A 40 -2.16 -12.12 4.50
N ALA A 41 -2.24 -10.80 4.39
CA ALA A 41 -1.07 -9.99 4.04
C ALA A 41 0.00 -10.10 5.13
N LEU A 42 -0.40 -10.09 6.39
CA LEU A 42 0.54 -10.26 7.50
C LEU A 42 1.14 -11.65 7.56
N ALA A 43 0.44 -12.65 7.03
CA ALA A 43 0.92 -14.02 7.07
C ALA A 43 1.94 -14.34 5.98
N VAL A 44 2.16 -13.46 5.04
CA VAL A 44 3.17 -13.67 4.00
C VAL A 44 4.55 -13.71 4.64
N ALA A 45 5.38 -14.68 4.22
CA ALA A 45 6.72 -14.84 4.78
C ALA A 45 7.52 -13.54 4.61
N ASP A 46 8.34 -13.21 5.61
CA ASP A 46 9.20 -12.03 5.67
C ASP A 46 8.45 -10.71 5.89
N ILE A 47 7.15 -10.73 6.04
CA ILE A 47 6.39 -9.52 6.35
C ILE A 47 6.44 -9.27 7.86
N GLU A 48 6.84 -8.05 8.24
CA GLU A 48 6.90 -7.66 9.64
C GLU A 48 5.65 -6.95 10.10
N ASP A 49 5.06 -6.12 9.23
CA ASP A 49 3.87 -5.37 9.63
C ASP A 49 3.14 -4.86 8.40
N VAL A 50 1.85 -4.62 8.58
CA VAL A 50 0.99 -3.97 7.60
C VAL A 50 0.20 -2.91 8.35
N VAL A 51 0.41 -1.65 7.98
CA VAL A 51 -0.23 -0.52 8.67
C VAL A 51 -1.12 0.20 7.67
N ILE A 52 -2.40 0.26 7.97
CA ILE A 52 -3.36 0.97 7.11
C ILE A 52 -3.63 2.33 7.75
N THR A 53 -3.33 3.38 7.01
CA THR A 53 -3.48 4.74 7.51
C THR A 53 -4.71 5.45 6.97
N ALA A 54 -5.34 4.90 5.94
CA ALA A 54 -6.56 5.48 5.40
C ALA A 54 -7.71 5.33 6.39
N THR A 55 -8.57 6.32 6.43
CA THR A 55 -9.71 6.38 7.35
C THR A 55 -11.00 6.27 6.55
N GLU A 56 -11.95 5.49 7.05
CA GLU A 56 -13.25 5.34 6.39
C GLU A 56 -13.89 6.70 6.19
N GLY A 57 -14.38 6.94 5.00
CA GLY A 57 -14.97 8.22 4.63
C GLY A 57 -13.99 9.22 4.07
N GLN A 58 -12.70 8.92 4.12
CA GLN A 58 -11.67 9.82 3.61
C GLN A 58 -11.67 9.83 2.09
N LEU A 59 -11.58 11.01 1.50
CA LEU A 59 -11.41 11.13 0.05
C LEU A 59 -9.95 10.91 -0.29
N LEU A 60 -9.69 9.94 -1.16
CA LEU A 60 -8.34 9.55 -1.55
C LEU A 60 -8.09 9.93 -3.00
N VAL A 61 -6.99 10.62 -3.25
CA VAL A 61 -6.62 11.10 -4.57
C VAL A 61 -5.27 10.51 -4.94
N PRO A 62 -5.18 9.78 -6.07
CA PRO A 62 -3.91 9.18 -6.47
C PRO A 62 -2.88 10.22 -6.88
N LEU A 63 -1.62 9.82 -6.84
CA LEU A 63 -0.55 10.65 -7.38
C LEU A 63 -0.74 10.84 -8.88
N PRO A 64 -0.33 11.97 -9.45
CA PRO A 64 0.45 13.03 -8.81
C PRO A 64 -0.37 14.09 -8.10
N GLU A 65 -1.71 14.09 -8.24
CA GLU A 65 -2.52 15.15 -7.65
C GLU A 65 -2.56 15.08 -6.13
N GLY A 66 -2.57 13.85 -5.59
CA GLY A 66 -2.56 13.65 -4.16
C GLY A 66 -1.19 13.23 -3.67
N SER A 67 -1.01 13.26 -2.35
CA SER A 67 0.25 12.85 -1.74
C SER A 67 0.04 11.79 -0.68
N SER A 68 -1.15 11.26 -0.57
CA SER A 68 -1.46 10.26 0.46
C SER A 68 -1.28 8.86 -0.05
N TYR A 69 -1.13 7.94 0.89
CA TYR A 69 -1.06 6.52 0.61
C TYR A 69 -2.10 5.81 1.46
N LEU A 70 -2.49 4.59 1.04
CA LEU A 70 -3.44 3.80 1.81
C LEU A 70 -2.82 3.25 3.09
N GLY A 71 -1.51 3.06 3.07
CA GLY A 71 -0.81 2.52 4.22
C GLY A 71 0.58 2.07 3.84
N PHE A 72 1.15 1.22 4.68
CA PHE A 72 2.54 0.79 4.51
C PHE A 72 2.66 -0.69 4.83
N ILE A 73 3.53 -1.38 4.09
CA ILE A 73 3.87 -2.78 4.36
C ILE A 73 5.35 -2.82 4.65
N PHE A 74 5.73 -3.45 5.75
CA PHE A 74 7.13 -3.56 6.17
C PHE A 74 7.57 -5.01 6.07
N ALA A 75 8.76 -5.22 5.51
CA ALA A 75 9.31 -6.56 5.32
C ALA A 75 10.78 -6.59 5.65
N ARG A 76 11.27 -7.78 6.01
CA ARG A 76 12.68 -8.01 6.28
C ARG A 76 13.01 -9.42 5.86
N GLY A 77 14.07 -9.58 5.09
CA GLY A 77 14.47 -10.89 4.60
C GLY A 77 15.95 -10.97 4.33
N GLN A 78 16.38 -12.10 3.78
CA GLN A 78 17.79 -12.36 3.57
C GLN A 78 18.39 -11.53 2.45
N THR A 79 17.60 -11.22 1.43
CA THR A 79 18.08 -10.48 0.26
C THR A 79 17.07 -9.43 -0.13
N PRO A 80 17.50 -8.38 -0.86
CA PRO A 80 16.54 -7.39 -1.37
C PRO A 80 15.46 -8.02 -2.26
N GLU A 81 15.82 -9.03 -3.05
CA GLU A 81 14.87 -9.71 -3.90
C GLU A 81 13.78 -10.41 -3.10
N ALA A 82 14.17 -11.06 -2.00
CA ALA A 82 13.20 -11.73 -1.14
C ALA A 82 12.27 -10.72 -0.49
N VAL A 83 12.80 -9.58 -0.07
CA VAL A 83 12.01 -8.53 0.55
C VAL A 83 11.02 -7.94 -0.46
N GLU A 84 11.47 -7.67 -1.66
CA GLU A 84 10.58 -7.13 -2.69
C GLU A 84 9.46 -8.11 -3.01
N LEU A 85 9.79 -9.40 -3.14
CA LEU A 85 8.78 -10.42 -3.42
C LEU A 85 7.76 -10.49 -2.29
N ALA A 86 8.23 -10.42 -1.03
CA ALA A 86 7.33 -10.45 0.12
C ALA A 86 6.37 -9.26 0.11
N LEU A 87 6.89 -8.06 -0.19
CA LEU A 87 6.07 -6.87 -0.24
C LEU A 87 4.99 -6.98 -1.31
N ARG A 88 5.35 -7.46 -2.50
CA ARG A 88 4.39 -7.60 -3.58
C ARG A 88 3.36 -8.67 -3.29
N ARG A 89 3.76 -9.78 -2.68
CA ARG A 89 2.82 -10.83 -2.30
C ARG A 89 1.86 -10.36 -1.23
N SER A 90 2.36 -9.62 -0.24
CA SER A 90 1.51 -9.09 0.82
C SER A 90 0.50 -8.11 0.24
N HIS A 91 0.96 -7.21 -0.63
CA HIS A 91 0.08 -6.24 -1.26
C HIS A 91 -1.03 -6.93 -2.06
N ALA A 92 -0.70 -8.03 -2.73
CA ALA A 92 -1.68 -8.76 -3.53
C ALA A 92 -2.79 -9.39 -2.69
N GLU A 93 -2.56 -9.58 -1.39
CA GLU A 93 -3.59 -10.12 -0.51
C GLU A 93 -4.58 -9.07 -0.04
N LEU A 94 -4.27 -7.80 -0.22
CA LEU A 94 -5.13 -6.72 0.27
C LEU A 94 -6.17 -6.34 -0.78
N GLY A 95 -7.42 -6.22 -0.35
CA GLY A 95 -8.50 -5.74 -1.21
C GLY A 95 -9.07 -4.46 -0.64
N PHE A 96 -8.89 -3.36 -1.35
CA PHE A 96 -9.35 -2.06 -0.91
C PHE A 96 -10.68 -1.71 -1.55
N HIS A 97 -11.57 -1.11 -0.76
CA HIS A 97 -12.90 -0.74 -1.21
C HIS A 97 -13.01 0.77 -1.23
N LEU A 98 -13.21 1.32 -2.42
CA LEU A 98 -13.33 2.75 -2.64
C LEU A 98 -14.61 3.04 -3.39
N ALA A 99 -15.39 3.99 -2.90
CA ALA A 99 -16.60 4.43 -3.58
C ALA A 99 -16.27 5.58 -4.51
N ALA A 100 -16.97 5.65 -5.63
CA ALA A 100 -16.73 6.72 -6.59
C ALA A 100 -17.20 8.05 -5.99
N ALA A 101 -16.26 8.97 -5.85
CA ALA A 101 -16.57 10.25 -5.22
C ALA A 101 -17.28 11.21 -6.15
N LEU A 102 -16.96 11.14 -7.44
CA LEU A 102 -17.46 12.13 -8.39
C LEU A 102 -18.97 12.11 -8.53
N GLU A 103 -19.57 10.96 -8.34
CA GLU A 103 -21.00 10.84 -8.52
C GLU A 103 -21.78 11.56 -7.45
N THR A 104 -21.19 11.72 -6.29
CA THR A 104 -21.84 12.45 -5.22
C THR A 104 -21.87 13.94 -5.47
N PHE A 105 -21.02 14.43 -6.32
CA PHE A 105 -20.90 15.88 -6.54
C PHE A 105 -21.34 16.31 -7.90
N ARG A 106 -21.84 15.41 -8.70
CA ARG A 106 -22.25 15.75 -10.04
C ARG A 106 -23.50 16.62 -9.98
N PRO A 107 -23.44 17.80 -10.59
CA PRO A 107 -24.62 18.63 -10.63
C PRO A 107 -25.68 17.96 -11.49
N SER A 108 -26.90 18.10 -11.07
CA SER A 108 -27.98 17.48 -11.81
C SER A 108 -28.60 18.43 -12.77
N ILE A 109 -27.99 19.16 -13.37
CA ILE A 109 -28.61 20.09 -14.27
C ILE A 109 -29.25 19.46 -15.44
#